data_129fd27d00fe5df46ba44eb40e319248
#
_entry.id   129fd27d00fe5df46ba44eb40e319248
#
_cell.length_a   1.000
_cell.length_b   1.000
_cell.length_c   1.000
_cell.angle_alpha   90.00
_cell.angle_beta   90.00
_cell.angle_gamma   90.00
#
_symmetry.space_group_name_H-M   'P 1'
#
loop_
_entity.id
_entity.type
_entity.pdbx_description
1 polymer ?
#
loop_
_entity_poly.entity_id
_entity_poly.type
_entity_poly.pdbx_seq_one_letter_code
_entity_poly.pdbx_strand_id
1 'polypeptide(L)'
;NDTYYRLRPKIGIREKDVLKLNDDFGFNKSMKGMQSLWQKNQLAIVKGCGYENPSFSHFTSNAYMHSGVPNGGHALGWVGRVADELSPEFRDNLIVNIGAKQSPAVVSAIHTPIVFQDPERFRKFEWMTEFDNILGAHSEPSNLSFVKKVATSARQTSFLIDEAWQNFRPTSDYGIVPFGLQKVAACIKAGFDTQLYYVSVPNNLFDTHVSQGPLHSRLLSYVSDTISGFFADLANVGLDQNVVMLVYSEFGRRPGENSNLGTDH
;
A
#
# COMPACT_ATOMS: atom_id res chain seq x y z
N ASN A 1 -16.04 -9.25 -25.43
CA ASN A 1 -16.32 -10.54 -24.79
C ASN A 1 -17.81 -10.64 -24.46
N ASP A 2 -18.55 -11.51 -25.16
CA ASP A 2 -20.01 -11.66 -25.03
C ASP A 2 -20.45 -12.06 -23.60
N THR A 3 -19.62 -12.85 -22.92
CA THR A 3 -19.89 -13.25 -21.53
C THR A 3 -19.86 -12.04 -20.58
N TYR A 4 -18.93 -11.12 -20.76
CA TYR A 4 -18.87 -9.89 -19.95
C TYR A 4 -20.13 -9.06 -20.08
N TYR A 5 -20.61 -8.80 -21.32
CA TYR A 5 -21.80 -8.00 -21.56
C TYR A 5 -23.08 -8.70 -21.14
N ARG A 6 -23.13 -10.04 -21.28
CA ARG A 6 -24.26 -10.85 -20.81
C ARG A 6 -24.40 -10.80 -19.29
N LEU A 7 -23.29 -10.82 -18.56
CA LEU A 7 -23.28 -10.81 -17.09
C LEU A 7 -23.41 -9.39 -16.52
N ARG A 8 -23.10 -8.36 -17.31
CA ARG A 8 -23.18 -6.93 -16.90
C ARG A 8 -23.94 -6.09 -17.93
N PRO A 9 -25.22 -6.41 -18.17
CA PRO A 9 -26.02 -5.74 -19.22
C PRO A 9 -26.21 -4.23 -18.97
N LYS A 10 -26.20 -3.79 -17.72
CA LYS A 10 -26.43 -2.37 -17.34
C LYS A 10 -25.13 -1.64 -16.99
N ILE A 11 -24.22 -2.27 -16.25
CA ILE A 11 -22.99 -1.62 -15.78
C ILE A 11 -21.77 -1.97 -16.61
N GLY A 12 -21.88 -2.85 -17.59
CA GLY A 12 -20.79 -3.20 -18.50
C GLY A 12 -20.22 -1.99 -19.24
N ILE A 13 -18.91 -1.82 -19.24
CA ILE A 13 -18.22 -0.76 -19.95
C ILE A 13 -18.17 -1.13 -21.43
N ARG A 14 -18.68 -0.27 -22.32
CA ARG A 14 -18.67 -0.51 -23.77
C ARG A 14 -17.24 -0.52 -24.30
N GLU A 15 -16.98 -1.33 -25.32
CA GLU A 15 -15.65 -1.46 -25.93
C GLU A 15 -15.02 -0.12 -26.33
N LYS A 16 -15.83 0.80 -26.89
CA LYS A 16 -15.36 2.15 -27.26
C LYS A 16 -14.97 3.05 -26.06
N ASP A 17 -15.40 2.67 -24.85
CA ASP A 17 -15.19 3.44 -23.63
C ASP A 17 -14.07 2.84 -22.73
N VAL A 18 -13.38 1.80 -23.21
CA VAL A 18 -12.23 1.21 -22.50
C VAL A 18 -10.90 1.72 -23.03
N LEU A 19 -9.90 1.79 -22.18
CA LEU A 19 -8.52 1.99 -22.59
C LEU A 19 -7.93 0.62 -22.97
N LYS A 20 -7.87 0.33 -24.26
CA LYS A 20 -7.43 -0.99 -24.79
C LYS A 20 -5.99 -1.27 -24.37
N LEU A 21 -5.74 -2.48 -23.87
CA LEU A 21 -4.42 -2.98 -23.51
C LEU A 21 -3.96 -4.03 -24.54
N ASN A 22 -4.84 -4.94 -24.89
CA ASN A 22 -4.68 -5.95 -25.94
C ASN A 22 -6.05 -6.33 -26.48
N ASP A 23 -6.16 -7.41 -27.24
CA ASP A 23 -7.42 -7.83 -27.86
C ASP A 23 -8.48 -8.34 -26.87
N ASP A 24 -8.05 -8.79 -25.68
CA ASP A 24 -8.94 -9.37 -24.66
C ASP A 24 -9.27 -8.41 -23.53
N PHE A 25 -8.39 -7.43 -23.23
CA PHE A 25 -8.47 -6.62 -22.01
C PHE A 25 -8.31 -5.13 -22.29
N GLY A 26 -8.99 -4.35 -21.45
CA GLY A 26 -8.84 -2.90 -21.38
C GLY A 26 -9.08 -2.38 -19.97
N PHE A 27 -8.48 -1.25 -19.65
CA PHE A 27 -8.73 -0.53 -18.41
C PHE A 27 -9.99 0.32 -18.50
N ASN A 28 -10.57 0.65 -17.35
CA ASN A 28 -11.53 1.72 -17.22
C ASN A 28 -10.94 3.01 -17.81
N LYS A 29 -11.76 3.80 -18.50
CA LYS A 29 -11.34 5.06 -19.16
C LYS A 29 -10.65 6.08 -18.24
N SER A 30 -10.85 5.96 -16.94
CA SER A 30 -10.22 6.82 -15.93
C SER A 30 -8.80 6.41 -15.55
N MET A 31 -8.30 5.26 -16.03
CA MET A 31 -6.98 4.70 -15.65
C MET A 31 -5.89 5.03 -16.68
N LYS A 32 -5.83 6.27 -17.15
CA LYS A 32 -4.85 6.69 -18.18
C LYS A 32 -3.40 6.55 -17.73
N GLY A 33 -3.10 6.86 -16.46
CA GLY A 33 -1.78 6.70 -15.89
C GLY A 33 -1.31 5.25 -15.90
N MET A 34 -2.17 4.31 -15.48
CA MET A 34 -1.87 2.88 -15.53
C MET A 34 -1.71 2.38 -16.97
N GLN A 35 -2.51 2.89 -17.94
CA GLN A 35 -2.33 2.57 -19.35
C GLN A 35 -0.96 3.04 -19.85
N SER A 36 -0.51 4.22 -19.44
CA SER A 36 0.83 4.73 -19.80
C SER A 36 1.94 3.83 -19.26
N LEU A 37 1.82 3.35 -18.02
CA LEU A 37 2.79 2.39 -17.45
C LEU A 37 2.79 1.05 -18.22
N TRP A 38 1.60 0.55 -18.60
CA TRP A 38 1.49 -0.64 -19.45
C TRP A 38 2.19 -0.47 -20.79
N GLN A 39 1.95 0.64 -21.48
CA GLN A 39 2.58 0.93 -22.78
C GLN A 39 4.10 1.07 -22.71
N LYS A 40 4.64 1.44 -21.54
CA LYS A 40 6.08 1.51 -21.27
C LYS A 40 6.69 0.18 -20.78
N ASN A 41 5.90 -0.90 -20.73
CA ASN A 41 6.30 -2.19 -20.14
C ASN A 41 6.73 -2.09 -18.65
N GLN A 42 6.14 -1.14 -17.91
CA GLN A 42 6.38 -0.92 -16.48
C GLN A 42 5.24 -1.47 -15.60
N LEU A 43 4.29 -2.19 -16.17
CA LEU A 43 3.14 -2.76 -15.47
C LEU A 43 2.89 -4.19 -15.90
N ALA A 44 2.75 -5.08 -14.94
CA ALA A 44 2.24 -6.44 -15.12
C ALA A 44 0.89 -6.61 -14.42
N ILE A 45 -0.02 -7.37 -15.02
CA ILE A 45 -1.34 -7.66 -14.45
C ILE A 45 -1.42 -9.16 -14.20
N VAL A 46 -1.45 -9.55 -12.93
CA VAL A 46 -1.63 -10.95 -12.53
C VAL A 46 -3.12 -11.22 -12.34
N LYS A 47 -3.69 -12.09 -13.17
CA LYS A 47 -5.10 -12.45 -13.15
C LYS A 47 -5.32 -13.79 -12.50
N GLY A 48 -6.57 -14.04 -12.06
CA GLY A 48 -6.95 -15.33 -11.48
C GLY A 48 -6.32 -15.59 -10.11
N CYS A 49 -5.90 -14.54 -9.41
CA CYS A 49 -5.43 -14.66 -8.02
C CYS A 49 -6.64 -14.98 -7.13
N GLY A 50 -6.56 -16.10 -6.44
CA GLY A 50 -7.59 -16.55 -5.52
C GLY A 50 -7.10 -17.74 -4.71
N TYR A 51 -7.97 -18.30 -3.90
CA TYR A 51 -7.69 -19.49 -3.08
C TYR A 51 -8.94 -20.35 -2.95
N GLU A 52 -8.79 -21.62 -2.64
CA GLU A 52 -9.89 -22.53 -2.43
C GLU A 52 -10.73 -22.12 -1.20
N ASN A 53 -12.04 -22.31 -1.31
CA ASN A 53 -13.02 -21.94 -0.27
C ASN A 53 -12.89 -20.47 0.18
N PRO A 54 -13.05 -19.48 -0.72
CA PRO A 54 -12.86 -18.10 -0.40
C PRO A 54 -13.87 -17.60 0.64
N SER A 55 -13.41 -16.78 1.57
CA SER A 55 -14.29 -16.09 2.51
C SER A 55 -14.92 -14.87 1.84
N PHE A 56 -16.21 -14.65 2.10
CA PHE A 56 -16.92 -13.43 1.69
C PHE A 56 -16.95 -12.37 2.80
N SER A 57 -16.28 -12.61 3.91
CA SER A 57 -16.09 -11.66 5.00
C SER A 57 -14.82 -10.84 4.80
N HIS A 58 -14.93 -9.51 4.77
CA HIS A 58 -13.76 -8.62 4.73
C HIS A 58 -12.79 -8.90 5.88
N PHE A 59 -13.30 -9.16 7.09
CA PHE A 59 -12.44 -9.43 8.26
C PHE A 59 -11.56 -10.65 8.03
N THR A 60 -12.15 -11.75 7.60
CA THR A 60 -11.43 -12.99 7.33
C THR A 60 -10.49 -12.86 6.13
N SER A 61 -10.98 -12.27 5.03
CA SER A 61 -10.20 -12.07 3.81
C SER A 61 -9.01 -11.13 4.05
N ASN A 62 -9.18 -10.06 4.83
CA ASN A 62 -8.09 -9.18 5.23
C ASN A 62 -7.05 -9.92 6.09
N ALA A 63 -7.48 -10.77 7.04
CA ALA A 63 -6.56 -11.57 7.84
C ALA A 63 -5.71 -12.52 6.96
N TYR A 64 -6.33 -13.17 5.97
CA TYR A 64 -5.64 -14.03 5.02
C TYR A 64 -4.71 -13.24 4.09
N MET A 65 -5.16 -12.09 3.60
CA MET A 65 -4.37 -11.19 2.77
C MET A 65 -3.14 -10.67 3.53
N HIS A 66 -3.30 -10.25 4.78
CA HIS A 66 -2.20 -9.74 5.60
C HIS A 66 -1.22 -10.82 6.00
N SER A 67 -1.70 -12.02 6.29
CA SER A 67 -0.82 -13.14 6.64
C SER A 67 -0.20 -13.82 5.41
N GLY A 68 -0.82 -13.69 4.22
CA GLY A 68 -0.46 -14.48 3.04
C GLY A 68 -0.71 -15.98 3.20
N VAL A 69 -1.55 -16.39 4.17
CA VAL A 69 -1.89 -17.80 4.46
C VAL A 69 -3.41 -17.93 4.48
N PRO A 70 -4.03 -18.29 3.33
CA PRO A 70 -5.46 -18.49 3.27
C PRO A 70 -5.91 -19.70 4.10
N ASN A 71 -7.15 -19.63 4.61
CA ASN A 71 -7.83 -20.68 5.38
C ASN A 71 -7.16 -21.10 6.71
N GLY A 72 -6.04 -20.52 7.09
CA GLY A 72 -5.35 -20.83 8.35
C GLY A 72 -4.89 -19.57 9.09
N GLY A 73 -4.51 -18.55 8.35
CA GLY A 73 -3.88 -17.36 8.91
C GLY A 73 -2.46 -17.64 9.45
N HIS A 74 -1.81 -16.60 9.89
CA HIS A 74 -0.49 -16.65 10.53
C HIS A 74 -0.32 -15.47 11.49
N ALA A 75 0.41 -15.66 12.58
CA ALA A 75 0.65 -14.61 13.58
C ALA A 75 1.48 -13.45 13.00
N LEU A 76 2.41 -13.74 12.09
CA LEU A 76 3.23 -12.74 11.40
C LEU A 76 2.63 -12.38 10.04
N GLY A 77 2.83 -11.14 9.62
CA GLY A 77 2.46 -10.66 8.30
C GLY A 77 3.38 -11.20 7.21
N TRP A 78 2.88 -11.29 5.97
CA TRP A 78 3.69 -11.78 4.87
C TRP A 78 4.86 -10.83 4.53
N VAL A 79 4.64 -9.51 4.62
CA VAL A 79 5.70 -8.50 4.44
C VAL A 79 6.72 -8.58 5.57
N GLY A 80 6.26 -8.80 6.83
CA GLY A 80 7.13 -9.00 7.97
C GLY A 80 8.03 -10.21 7.80
N ARG A 81 7.48 -11.34 7.33
CA ARG A 81 8.29 -12.53 7.03
C ARG A 81 9.30 -12.31 5.89
N VAL A 82 8.91 -11.54 4.86
CA VAL A 82 9.88 -11.13 3.82
C VAL A 82 11.02 -10.30 4.42
N ALA A 83 10.72 -9.40 5.36
CA ALA A 83 11.75 -8.62 6.05
C ALA A 83 12.70 -9.50 6.87
N ASP A 84 12.15 -10.51 7.58
CA ASP A 84 12.95 -11.45 8.37
C ASP A 84 13.91 -12.27 7.50
N GLU A 85 13.48 -12.64 6.27
CA GLU A 85 14.34 -13.33 5.30
C GLU A 85 15.39 -12.41 4.65
N LEU A 86 15.02 -11.13 4.39
CA LEU A 86 15.96 -10.15 3.83
C LEU A 86 17.07 -9.76 4.82
N SER A 87 16.76 -9.75 6.11
CA SER A 87 17.72 -9.46 7.18
C SER A 87 17.44 -10.32 8.40
N PRO A 88 18.22 -11.40 8.61
CA PRO A 88 18.08 -12.28 9.77
C PRO A 88 18.46 -11.62 11.11
N GLU A 89 19.11 -10.46 11.07
CA GLU A 89 19.44 -9.64 12.23
C GLU A 89 18.58 -8.37 12.25
N PHE A 90 18.26 -7.89 13.44
CA PHE A 90 17.51 -6.65 13.60
C PHE A 90 18.18 -5.49 12.88
N ARG A 91 17.44 -4.84 12.00
CA ARG A 91 17.85 -3.65 11.25
C ARG A 91 16.83 -2.55 11.44
N ASP A 92 17.34 -1.37 11.79
CA ASP A 92 16.52 -0.18 11.92
C ASP A 92 15.93 0.22 10.56
N ASN A 93 14.70 0.69 10.57
CA ASN A 93 14.02 1.29 9.40
C ASN A 93 13.85 0.36 8.17
N LEU A 94 14.05 -0.95 8.32
CA LEU A 94 13.90 -1.88 7.19
C LEU A 94 12.48 -1.85 6.61
N ILE A 95 11.46 -1.63 7.47
CA ILE A 95 10.05 -1.57 7.11
C ILE A 95 9.48 -0.22 7.50
N VAL A 96 8.86 0.47 6.55
CA VAL A 96 8.06 1.68 6.78
C VAL A 96 6.61 1.42 6.39
N ASN A 97 5.68 1.63 7.31
CA ASN A 97 4.24 1.53 7.10
C ASN A 97 3.60 2.92 7.16
N ILE A 98 3.11 3.40 6.04
CA ILE A 98 2.35 4.65 5.95
C ILE A 98 0.89 4.38 6.32
N GLY A 99 0.50 4.80 7.51
CA GLY A 99 -0.86 4.59 8.02
C GLY A 99 -1.00 5.06 9.47
N ALA A 100 -2.24 5.21 9.92
CA ALA A 100 -2.55 5.62 11.31
C ALA A 100 -2.25 4.52 12.34
N LYS A 101 -2.17 3.26 11.88
CA LYS A 101 -1.88 2.08 12.70
C LYS A 101 -0.98 1.14 11.92
N GLN A 102 -0.24 0.31 12.65
CA GLN A 102 0.51 -0.78 12.05
C GLN A 102 -0.42 -1.77 11.37
N SER A 103 -0.13 -2.05 10.09
CA SER A 103 -0.84 -3.13 9.38
C SER A 103 -0.38 -4.49 9.90
N PRO A 104 -1.30 -5.47 10.05
CA PRO A 104 -0.91 -6.85 10.33
C PRO A 104 0.04 -7.44 9.28
N ALA A 105 0.02 -6.95 8.04
CA ALA A 105 0.91 -7.43 6.98
C ALA A 105 2.40 -7.20 7.27
N VAL A 106 2.75 -6.18 8.06
CA VAL A 106 4.14 -5.84 8.39
C VAL A 106 4.62 -6.37 9.75
N VAL A 107 3.82 -7.19 10.43
CA VAL A 107 4.24 -7.82 11.70
C VAL A 107 5.34 -8.82 11.42
N SER A 108 6.52 -8.57 11.94
CA SER A 108 7.75 -9.33 11.81
C SER A 108 8.14 -9.99 13.14
N ALA A 109 8.91 -11.06 13.09
CA ALA A 109 9.50 -11.67 14.28
C ALA A 109 10.75 -10.92 14.76
N ILE A 110 11.47 -10.27 13.85
CA ILE A 110 12.78 -9.67 14.11
C ILE A 110 12.70 -8.14 14.09
N HIS A 111 11.96 -7.55 13.14
CA HIS A 111 11.98 -6.13 12.87
C HIS A 111 10.77 -5.40 13.46
N THR A 112 11.00 -4.17 13.91
CA THR A 112 9.93 -3.26 14.33
C THR A 112 9.67 -2.25 13.21
N PRO A 113 8.48 -2.27 12.55
CA PRO A 113 8.15 -1.31 11.51
C PRO A 113 8.06 0.11 12.07
N ILE A 114 8.54 1.09 11.31
CA ILE A 114 8.22 2.50 11.54
C ILE A 114 6.83 2.76 10.99
N VAL A 115 5.94 3.28 11.83
CA VAL A 115 4.54 3.52 11.48
C VAL A 115 4.22 5.00 11.64
N PHE A 116 3.80 5.66 10.57
CA PHE A 116 3.32 7.03 10.62
C PHE A 116 2.30 7.32 9.52
N GLN A 117 1.39 8.23 9.80
CA GLN A 117 0.46 8.77 8.81
C GLN A 117 0.86 10.17 8.37
N ASP A 118 1.33 10.98 9.31
CA ASP A 118 1.71 12.37 9.13
C ASP A 118 3.13 12.59 9.68
N PRO A 119 4.10 12.97 8.83
CA PRO A 119 5.48 13.17 9.24
C PRO A 119 5.66 14.22 10.36
N GLU A 120 4.94 15.35 10.26
CA GLU A 120 5.05 16.43 11.25
C GLU A 120 4.48 16.02 12.61
N ARG A 121 3.34 15.29 12.60
CA ARG A 121 2.76 14.74 13.83
C ARG A 121 3.64 13.64 14.41
N PHE A 122 4.25 12.82 13.58
CA PHE A 122 5.16 11.77 14.03
C PHE A 122 6.34 12.35 14.79
N ARG A 123 6.88 13.50 14.37
CA ARG A 123 7.93 14.23 15.06
C ARG A 123 7.47 14.85 16.38
N LYS A 124 6.23 15.36 16.44
CA LYS A 124 5.69 16.13 17.59
C LYS A 124 5.08 15.26 18.68
N PHE A 125 5.27 13.94 18.67
CA PHE A 125 4.64 13.06 19.65
C PHE A 125 5.12 13.38 21.10
N GLU A 126 4.18 13.74 21.99
CA GLU A 126 4.44 14.15 23.39
C GLU A 126 5.11 13.06 24.26
N TRP A 127 4.98 11.77 23.86
CA TRP A 127 5.64 10.65 24.55
C TRP A 127 7.18 10.74 24.53
N MET A 128 7.78 11.62 23.74
CA MET A 128 9.25 11.82 23.70
C MET A 128 9.83 12.26 25.05
N THR A 129 9.06 13.01 25.87
CA THR A 129 9.49 13.45 27.21
C THR A 129 9.47 12.31 28.24
N GLU A 130 8.48 11.42 28.18
CA GLU A 130 8.41 10.24 29.04
C GLU A 130 9.49 9.20 28.67
N PHE A 131 9.85 9.10 27.40
CA PHE A 131 10.92 8.24 26.93
C PHE A 131 12.30 8.68 27.41
N ASP A 132 12.58 9.97 27.50
CA ASP A 132 13.84 10.48 28.07
C ASP A 132 14.04 9.98 29.51
N ASN A 133 12.96 9.86 30.30
CA ASN A 133 12.99 9.29 31.64
C ASN A 133 13.26 7.77 31.65
N ILE A 134 12.72 7.03 30.67
CA ILE A 134 12.97 5.58 30.50
C ILE A 134 14.40 5.33 30.01
N LEU A 135 14.91 6.17 29.10
CA LEU A 135 16.27 6.09 28.58
C LEU A 135 17.33 6.38 29.68
N GLY A 136 17.00 7.21 30.67
CA GLY A 136 17.85 7.53 31.83
C GLY A 136 17.92 6.47 32.93
N ALA A 137 17.12 5.40 32.89
CA ALA A 137 17.11 4.35 33.91
C ALA A 137 18.38 3.49 33.84
N HIS A 138 19.07 3.30 35.01
CA HIS A 138 20.39 2.67 35.08
C HIS A 138 20.42 1.15 35.25
N SER A 139 19.28 0.46 35.45
CA SER A 139 19.22 -1.00 35.58
C SER A 139 18.54 -1.63 34.38
N GLU A 140 19.21 -2.58 33.71
CA GLU A 140 18.78 -3.11 32.43
C GLU A 140 18.43 -4.60 32.45
N PRO A 141 17.14 -4.98 32.60
CA PRO A 141 16.66 -6.24 32.08
C PRO A 141 16.81 -6.30 30.56
N SER A 142 17.11 -7.47 29.99
CA SER A 142 17.34 -7.62 28.53
C SER A 142 16.24 -7.06 27.65
N ASN A 143 14.98 -7.14 28.09
CA ASN A 143 13.82 -6.59 27.38
C ASN A 143 13.82 -5.03 27.37
N LEU A 144 14.34 -4.38 28.39
CA LEU A 144 14.43 -2.92 28.43
C LEU A 144 15.48 -2.37 27.46
N SER A 145 16.58 -3.10 27.28
CA SER A 145 17.61 -2.77 26.29
C SER A 145 17.03 -2.76 24.86
N PHE A 146 16.23 -3.77 24.53
CA PHE A 146 15.51 -3.83 23.22
C PHE A 146 14.53 -2.66 23.05
N VAL A 147 13.70 -2.38 24.06
CA VAL A 147 12.74 -1.26 24.02
C VAL A 147 13.46 0.08 23.86
N LYS A 148 14.57 0.31 24.58
CA LYS A 148 15.39 1.51 24.43
C LYS A 148 15.95 1.65 23.02
N LYS A 149 16.47 0.57 22.43
CA LYS A 149 16.98 0.57 21.06
C LYS A 149 15.89 0.98 20.06
N VAL A 150 14.71 0.35 20.15
CA VAL A 150 13.56 0.67 19.28
C VAL A 150 13.12 2.13 19.44
N ALA A 151 13.04 2.62 20.69
CA ALA A 151 12.64 4.00 20.98
C ALA A 151 13.64 5.02 20.42
N THR A 152 14.94 4.75 20.61
CA THR A 152 16.00 5.62 20.06
C THR A 152 15.96 5.67 18.55
N SER A 153 15.81 4.51 17.91
CA SER A 153 15.68 4.39 16.47
C SER A 153 14.43 5.15 15.96
N ALA A 154 13.27 4.95 16.59
CA ALA A 154 12.04 5.64 16.22
C ALA A 154 12.18 7.18 16.34
N ARG A 155 12.84 7.67 17.41
CA ARG A 155 13.12 9.10 17.59
C ARG A 155 14.00 9.65 16.49
N GLN A 156 15.13 9.01 16.21
CA GLN A 156 16.04 9.44 15.14
C GLN A 156 15.35 9.45 13.79
N THR A 157 14.62 8.38 13.49
CA THR A 157 13.89 8.25 12.24
C THR A 157 12.77 9.27 12.09
N SER A 158 12.12 9.69 13.19
CA SER A 158 11.08 10.73 13.14
C SER A 158 11.62 12.07 12.63
N PHE A 159 12.85 12.44 13.03
CA PHE A 159 13.51 13.64 12.51
C PHE A 159 13.86 13.51 11.03
N LEU A 160 14.42 12.37 10.63
CA LEU A 160 14.79 12.13 9.23
C LEU A 160 13.56 12.12 8.31
N ILE A 161 12.44 11.52 8.74
CA ILE A 161 11.18 11.50 7.99
C ILE A 161 10.61 12.91 7.85
N ASP A 162 10.61 13.71 8.92
CA ASP A 162 10.12 15.08 8.86
C ASP A 162 11.01 15.93 7.96
N GLU A 163 12.34 15.83 8.07
CA GLU A 163 13.28 16.53 7.19
C GLU A 163 13.10 16.13 5.71
N ALA A 164 12.97 14.82 5.43
CA ALA A 164 12.71 14.32 4.10
C ALA A 164 11.40 14.90 3.53
N TRP A 165 10.36 14.97 4.36
CA TRP A 165 9.06 15.53 3.98
C TRP A 165 9.12 17.04 3.76
N GLN A 166 9.76 17.81 4.64
CA GLN A 166 9.89 19.26 4.51
C GLN A 166 10.68 19.67 3.25
N ASN A 167 11.65 18.84 2.86
CA ASN A 167 12.49 19.07 1.68
C ASN A 167 11.89 18.48 0.40
N PHE A 168 10.87 17.61 0.51
CA PHE A 168 10.25 16.96 -0.65
C PHE A 168 9.51 17.95 -1.52
N ARG A 169 9.81 17.92 -2.80
CA ARG A 169 9.08 18.65 -3.85
C ARG A 169 8.75 17.64 -4.93
N PRO A 170 7.47 17.31 -5.13
CA PRO A 170 7.06 16.42 -6.21
C PRO A 170 7.36 17.08 -7.56
N THR A 171 7.93 16.35 -8.47
CA THR A 171 8.22 16.78 -9.84
C THR A 171 7.18 16.26 -10.84
N SER A 172 6.18 15.53 -10.33
CA SER A 172 5.08 14.95 -11.10
C SER A 172 3.77 15.11 -10.33
N ASP A 173 2.66 15.05 -11.05
CA ASP A 173 1.32 15.09 -10.47
C ASP A 173 0.90 13.71 -9.95
N TYR A 174 0.55 13.64 -8.68
CA TYR A 174 0.03 12.44 -8.01
C TYR A 174 -1.51 12.37 -8.01
N GLY A 175 -2.16 13.29 -8.67
CA GLY A 175 -3.62 13.43 -8.64
C GLY A 175 -4.15 14.00 -7.32
N ILE A 176 -5.46 13.92 -7.15
CA ILE A 176 -6.16 14.52 -5.99
C ILE A 176 -5.91 13.76 -4.69
N VAL A 177 -5.68 12.44 -4.77
CA VAL A 177 -5.53 11.58 -3.59
C VAL A 177 -4.23 10.77 -3.70
N PRO A 178 -3.13 11.25 -3.12
CA PRO A 178 -1.81 10.59 -3.25
C PRO A 178 -1.65 9.31 -2.41
N PHE A 179 -2.63 8.91 -1.63
CA PHE A 179 -2.65 7.69 -0.78
C PHE A 179 -1.35 7.41 0.02
N GLY A 180 -0.58 8.44 0.31
CA GLY A 180 0.69 8.29 1.03
C GLY A 180 1.92 8.01 0.15
N LEU A 181 1.78 7.81 -1.18
CA LEU A 181 2.91 7.53 -2.07
C LEU A 181 3.91 8.70 -2.17
N GLN A 182 3.46 9.95 -1.98
CA GLN A 182 4.36 11.10 -1.86
C GLN A 182 5.33 10.98 -0.67
N LYS A 183 4.86 10.40 0.45
CA LYS A 183 5.70 10.18 1.64
C LYS A 183 6.72 9.08 1.40
N VAL A 184 6.33 8.02 0.69
CA VAL A 184 7.25 6.99 0.24
C VAL A 184 8.30 7.58 -0.70
N ALA A 185 7.90 8.38 -1.69
CA ALA A 185 8.82 9.04 -2.60
C ALA A 185 9.78 10.00 -1.86
N ALA A 186 9.30 10.73 -0.85
CA ALA A 186 10.14 11.59 -0.01
C ALA A 186 11.24 10.80 0.70
N CYS A 187 10.90 9.66 1.32
CA CYS A 187 11.88 8.79 1.98
C CYS A 187 12.89 8.20 0.98
N ILE A 188 12.43 7.71 -0.17
CA ILE A 188 13.31 7.14 -1.21
C ILE A 188 14.26 8.20 -1.74
N LYS A 189 13.77 9.39 -2.09
CA LYS A 189 14.57 10.50 -2.62
C LYS A 189 15.55 11.07 -1.59
N ALA A 190 15.24 10.96 -0.30
CA ALA A 190 16.14 11.31 0.79
C ALA A 190 17.20 10.23 1.08
N GLY A 191 17.18 9.10 0.36
CA GLY A 191 18.19 8.05 0.49
C GLY A 191 17.99 7.15 1.71
N PHE A 192 16.76 6.95 2.16
CA PHE A 192 16.49 6.02 3.28
C PHE A 192 16.90 4.61 2.90
N ASP A 193 17.52 3.92 3.87
CA ASP A 193 17.92 2.51 3.74
C ASP A 193 16.74 1.53 4.00
N THR A 194 15.51 2.00 3.77
CA THR A 194 14.28 1.22 3.87
C THR A 194 14.10 0.40 2.61
N GLN A 195 13.86 -0.91 2.78
CA GLN A 195 13.63 -1.82 1.67
C GLN A 195 12.16 -2.13 1.44
N LEU A 196 11.32 -2.05 2.47
CA LEU A 196 9.91 -2.41 2.41
C LEU A 196 9.04 -1.23 2.85
N TYR A 197 8.25 -0.73 1.92
CA TYR A 197 7.21 0.27 2.20
C TYR A 197 5.84 -0.38 2.09
N TYR A 198 4.98 -0.15 3.06
CA TYR A 198 3.61 -0.62 3.07
C TYR A 198 2.64 0.55 3.20
N VAL A 199 1.70 0.63 2.26
CA VAL A 199 0.69 1.71 2.22
C VAL A 199 -0.69 1.08 2.13
N SER A 200 -1.57 1.42 3.06
CA SER A 200 -2.97 0.98 3.02
C SER A 200 -3.88 2.08 2.49
N VAL A 201 -4.79 1.73 1.60
CA VAL A 201 -5.92 2.59 1.24
C VAL A 201 -6.99 2.38 2.30
N PRO A 202 -7.41 3.44 3.02
CA PRO A 202 -8.33 3.29 4.15
C PRO A 202 -9.78 3.01 3.72
N ASN A 203 -10.55 2.42 4.66
CA ASN A 203 -12.02 2.47 4.71
C ASN A 203 -12.79 1.75 3.60
N ASN A 204 -12.37 0.58 3.13
CA ASN A 204 -13.14 -0.24 2.17
C ASN A 204 -13.71 0.58 0.98
N LEU A 205 -12.94 1.58 0.52
CA LEU A 205 -13.40 2.53 -0.51
C LEU A 205 -13.87 1.81 -1.79
N PHE A 206 -13.28 0.68 -2.10
CA PHE A 206 -13.58 -0.09 -3.31
C PHE A 206 -14.73 -1.08 -3.15
N ASP A 207 -15.35 -1.17 -1.97
CA ASP A 207 -16.50 -2.03 -1.71
C ASP A 207 -17.82 -1.41 -2.23
N THR A 208 -17.91 -1.23 -3.53
CA THR A 208 -19.00 -0.52 -4.22
C THR A 208 -20.07 -1.50 -4.69
N HIS A 209 -21.13 -1.67 -3.91
CA HIS A 209 -22.24 -2.58 -4.23
C HIS A 209 -23.41 -1.89 -4.94
N VAL A 210 -23.52 -0.57 -4.86
CA VAL A 210 -24.68 0.18 -5.38
C VAL A 210 -24.20 1.29 -6.29
N SER A 211 -24.84 1.46 -7.45
CA SER A 211 -24.53 2.50 -8.45
C SER A 211 -23.02 2.64 -8.71
N GLN A 212 -22.37 1.51 -8.88
CA GLN A 212 -20.91 1.34 -8.86
C GLN A 212 -20.18 2.21 -9.89
N GLY A 213 -20.73 2.37 -11.09
CA GLY A 213 -19.98 2.92 -12.22
C GLY A 213 -19.26 4.24 -11.96
N PRO A 214 -19.95 5.33 -11.58
CA PRO A 214 -19.31 6.64 -11.37
C PRO A 214 -18.31 6.65 -10.22
N LEU A 215 -18.67 6.07 -9.07
CA LEU A 215 -17.82 6.03 -7.89
C LEU A 215 -16.57 5.19 -8.14
N HIS A 216 -16.73 3.99 -8.68
CA HIS A 216 -15.63 3.09 -8.98
C HIS A 216 -14.65 3.69 -9.99
N SER A 217 -15.17 4.33 -11.06
CA SER A 217 -14.32 5.05 -12.03
C SER A 217 -13.50 6.15 -11.38
N ARG A 218 -14.08 6.91 -10.45
CA ARG A 218 -13.36 7.94 -9.71
C ARG A 218 -12.27 7.36 -8.80
N LEU A 219 -12.57 6.29 -8.06
CA LEU A 219 -11.57 5.62 -7.22
C LEU A 219 -10.42 5.03 -8.04
N LEU A 220 -10.73 4.45 -9.19
CA LEU A 220 -9.72 3.94 -10.11
C LEU A 220 -8.84 5.06 -10.70
N SER A 221 -9.40 6.27 -10.96
CA SER A 221 -8.56 7.40 -11.38
C SER A 221 -7.57 7.79 -10.29
N TYR A 222 -8.00 7.87 -9.03
CA TYR A 222 -7.09 8.21 -7.93
C TYR A 222 -5.92 7.25 -7.80
N VAL A 223 -6.18 5.93 -7.90
CA VAL A 223 -5.12 4.91 -7.88
C VAL A 223 -4.21 5.04 -9.10
N SER A 224 -4.80 5.21 -10.28
CA SER A 224 -4.06 5.36 -11.53
C SER A 224 -3.13 6.57 -11.52
N ASP A 225 -3.65 7.72 -11.07
CA ASP A 225 -2.93 8.98 -11.08
C ASP A 225 -1.79 8.96 -10.05
N THR A 226 -2.07 8.48 -8.84
CA THR A 226 -1.04 8.45 -7.79
C THR A 226 0.10 7.47 -8.11
N ILE A 227 -0.20 6.29 -8.67
CA ILE A 227 0.84 5.32 -9.05
C ILE A 227 1.67 5.84 -10.22
N SER A 228 1.04 6.36 -11.26
CA SER A 228 1.78 6.90 -12.40
C SER A 228 2.59 8.13 -12.01
N GLY A 229 2.06 9.01 -11.16
CA GLY A 229 2.78 10.16 -10.63
C GLY A 229 3.99 9.75 -9.79
N PHE A 230 3.85 8.72 -8.95
CA PHE A 230 4.94 8.17 -8.16
C PHE A 230 6.11 7.67 -9.01
N PHE A 231 5.84 6.82 -9.99
CA PHE A 231 6.89 6.32 -10.88
C PHE A 231 7.50 7.41 -11.77
N ALA A 232 6.69 8.37 -12.24
CA ALA A 232 7.20 9.51 -13.00
C ALA A 232 8.09 10.42 -12.15
N ASP A 233 7.74 10.65 -10.89
CA ASP A 233 8.53 11.46 -9.96
C ASP A 233 9.87 10.79 -9.62
N LEU A 234 9.90 9.48 -9.44
CA LEU A 234 11.14 8.72 -9.25
C LEU A 234 11.98 8.65 -10.53
N ALA A 235 11.37 8.52 -11.70
CA ALA A 235 12.07 8.50 -12.98
C ALA A 235 12.81 9.82 -13.25
N ASN A 236 12.25 10.96 -12.84
CA ASN A 236 12.90 12.26 -12.97
C ASN A 236 14.22 12.39 -12.21
N VAL A 237 14.49 11.47 -11.27
CA VAL A 237 15.74 11.39 -10.50
C VAL A 237 16.47 10.05 -10.69
N GLY A 238 16.03 9.22 -11.64
CA GLY A 238 16.67 7.95 -11.99
C GLY A 238 16.50 6.82 -10.95
N LEU A 239 15.46 6.87 -10.11
CA LEU A 239 15.24 5.90 -9.04
C LEU A 239 14.09 4.92 -9.32
N ASP A 240 13.33 5.09 -10.40
CA ASP A 240 12.17 4.25 -10.74
C ASP A 240 12.54 2.78 -10.97
N GLN A 241 13.74 2.53 -11.51
CA GLN A 241 14.22 1.16 -11.75
C GLN A 241 14.59 0.38 -10.48
N ASN A 242 14.72 1.07 -9.36
CA ASN A 242 15.07 0.47 -8.07
C ASN A 242 13.83 0.08 -7.24
N VAL A 243 12.62 0.32 -7.77
CA VAL A 243 11.37 0.13 -7.03
C VAL A 243 10.45 -0.84 -7.75
N VAL A 244 9.96 -1.83 -7.01
CA VAL A 244 8.87 -2.70 -7.43
C VAL A 244 7.66 -2.43 -6.53
N MET A 245 6.51 -2.18 -7.13
CA MET A 245 5.25 -1.95 -6.42
C MET A 245 4.29 -3.11 -6.66
N LEU A 246 3.81 -3.72 -5.58
CA LEU A 246 2.72 -4.69 -5.62
C LEU A 246 1.42 -4.02 -5.16
N VAL A 247 0.40 -4.05 -6.00
CA VAL A 247 -0.96 -3.56 -5.68
C VAL A 247 -1.89 -4.76 -5.59
N TYR A 248 -2.55 -4.92 -4.46
CA TYR A 248 -3.44 -6.05 -4.20
C TYR A 248 -4.60 -5.67 -3.27
N SER A 249 -5.62 -6.50 -3.21
CA SER A 249 -6.77 -6.33 -2.32
C SER A 249 -7.24 -7.68 -1.76
N GLU A 250 -8.12 -7.63 -0.77
CA GLU A 250 -8.65 -8.80 -0.06
C GLU A 250 -9.69 -9.58 -0.85
N PHE A 251 -10.27 -9.00 -1.89
CA PHE A 251 -11.29 -9.68 -2.72
C PHE A 251 -11.22 -9.29 -4.20
N GLY A 252 -11.80 -10.14 -5.06
CA GLY A 252 -12.16 -9.81 -6.43
C GLY A 252 -13.67 -9.65 -6.57
N ARG A 253 -14.13 -8.96 -7.62
CA ARG A 253 -15.55 -8.79 -7.89
C ARG A 253 -16.14 -10.01 -8.60
N ARG A 254 -17.38 -10.38 -8.23
CA ARG A 254 -18.16 -11.39 -8.97
C ARG A 254 -18.35 -10.96 -10.42
N PRO A 255 -18.38 -11.91 -11.38
CA PRO A 255 -18.54 -11.57 -12.78
C PRO A 255 -19.87 -10.87 -13.10
N GLY A 256 -20.97 -11.25 -12.45
CA GLY A 256 -22.29 -10.69 -12.68
C GLY A 256 -22.53 -9.37 -11.94
N GLU A 257 -23.37 -8.52 -12.54
CA GLU A 257 -23.93 -7.36 -11.83
C GLU A 257 -25.05 -7.78 -10.87
N ASN A 258 -25.24 -7.02 -9.80
CA ASN A 258 -26.37 -7.19 -8.88
C ASN A 258 -27.55 -6.26 -9.23
N SER A 259 -28.68 -6.41 -8.52
CA SER A 259 -29.89 -5.62 -8.74
C SER A 259 -29.71 -4.12 -8.50
N ASN A 260 -28.68 -3.72 -7.75
CA ASN A 260 -28.42 -2.35 -7.32
C ASN A 260 -27.42 -1.61 -8.24
N LEU A 261 -27.19 -2.09 -9.46
CA LEU A 261 -26.24 -1.52 -10.41
C LEU A 261 -24.79 -1.50 -9.86
N GLY A 262 -24.42 -2.57 -9.17
CA GLY A 262 -23.09 -2.82 -8.65
C GLY A 262 -22.65 -4.26 -8.86
N THR A 263 -21.64 -4.69 -8.14
CA THR A 263 -21.18 -6.08 -8.09
C THR A 263 -20.87 -6.46 -6.65
N ASP A 264 -21.09 -7.72 -6.33
CA ASP A 264 -20.69 -8.27 -5.03
C ASP A 264 -19.26 -8.83 -5.11
N HIS A 265 -18.68 -9.07 -3.96
CA HIS A 265 -17.40 -9.76 -3.78
C HIS A 265 -17.61 -11.18 -3.27
#